data_ce7ca4e69ba13ad52004d4e97112e1c8
#
_entry.id   ce7ca4e69ba13ad52004d4e97112e1c8
#
_cell.length_a   1.000
_cell.length_b   1.000
_cell.length_c   1.000
_cell.angle_alpha   90.00
_cell.angle_beta   90.00
_cell.angle_gamma   90.00
#
_symmetry.space_group_name_H-M   'P 1'
#
loop_
_entity.id
_entity.type
_entity.pdbx_description
1 polymer ?
#
loop_
_entity_poly.entity_id
_entity_poly.type
_entity_poly.pdbx_seq_one_letter_code
_entity_poly.pdbx_strand_id
1 'polypeptide(L)'
;MKYYVIAPASIESGGPELAHQMCMELNNLKEEAYMYYVRTDRFQVEPVDINASPKYGKYRTKHVSSNMKIDVDTAVVLFNKGSTVYIPYIKAKRKVLWWMSVDNYKMCTAELDLDIIRKEVSLHLVQSYYAYLYVRDSIGIPEEKILYVSDYIAEKYFMRIDAAIPRMDIALYNPKKGLDKVLPIIEQTPWLKWIPLINLTEEDMIAYMHLAKVYVDFGNHPGKDRIPREAAICGCCVITNREGSAAYWQDVPIPEEYKFSNIEHQCMKVVELIKDICLNHDKHIDNFKEYRAYIGEERERFTRDVKKMIINMKNIEYEN
;
A
#
# COMPACT_ATOMS: atom_id res chain seq x y z
N MET A 1 -0.97 16.75 -20.90
CA MET A 1 -2.11 16.72 -19.95
C MET A 1 -1.62 17.19 -18.59
N LYS A 2 -2.54 17.69 -17.74
CA LYS A 2 -2.22 18.03 -16.34
C LYS A 2 -2.86 17.03 -15.41
N TYR A 3 -2.08 16.53 -14.47
CA TYR A 3 -2.50 15.51 -13.51
C TYR A 3 -2.71 16.14 -12.14
N TYR A 4 -3.82 15.83 -11.50
CA TYR A 4 -4.17 16.29 -10.17
C TYR A 4 -4.39 15.09 -9.27
N VAL A 5 -3.49 14.88 -8.30
CA VAL A 5 -3.53 13.72 -7.40
C VAL A 5 -4.13 14.14 -6.07
N ILE A 6 -5.32 13.63 -5.76
CA ILE A 6 -6.07 14.03 -4.56
C ILE A 6 -5.50 13.32 -3.34
N ALA A 7 -5.25 14.09 -2.29
CA ALA A 7 -4.86 13.58 -0.97
C ALA A 7 -5.40 14.48 0.14
N PRO A 8 -5.65 13.92 1.36
CA PRO A 8 -5.91 14.75 2.51
C PRO A 8 -4.68 15.55 2.90
N ALA A 9 -4.90 16.82 3.26
CA ALA A 9 -3.84 17.78 3.51
C ALA A 9 -3.01 17.48 4.76
N SER A 10 -3.63 16.94 5.81
CA SER A 10 -3.06 16.86 7.17
C SER A 10 -2.90 15.42 7.71
N ILE A 11 -3.14 14.39 6.88
CA ILE A 11 -3.05 12.99 7.33
C ILE A 11 -1.71 12.40 6.91
N GLU A 12 -0.96 11.87 7.89
CA GLU A 12 0.25 11.09 7.66
C GLU A 12 -0.05 9.60 7.72
N SER A 13 -0.18 8.99 6.55
CA SER A 13 -0.42 7.55 6.41
C SER A 13 0.06 7.03 5.04
N GLY A 14 -0.05 5.72 4.82
CA GLY A 14 0.35 5.10 3.55
C GLY A 14 -0.35 5.66 2.32
N GLY A 15 -1.65 5.94 2.39
CA GLY A 15 -2.40 6.45 1.23
C GLY A 15 -1.92 7.80 0.70
N PRO A 16 -1.81 8.85 1.53
CA PRO A 16 -1.18 10.10 1.13
C PRO A 16 0.26 9.94 0.65
N GLU A 17 1.04 9.05 1.24
CA GLU A 17 2.41 8.80 0.76
C GLU A 17 2.41 8.24 -0.66
N LEU A 18 1.53 7.29 -0.97
CA LEU A 18 1.36 6.76 -2.32
C LEU A 18 0.94 7.86 -3.32
N ALA A 19 0.06 8.76 -2.91
CA ALA A 19 -0.35 9.89 -3.74
C ALA A 19 0.85 10.80 -4.10
N HIS A 20 1.75 11.07 -3.14
CA HIS A 20 2.97 11.82 -3.39
C HIS A 20 3.96 11.05 -4.28
N GLN A 21 4.09 9.72 -4.10
CA GLN A 21 4.88 8.87 -5.00
C GLN A 21 4.36 8.97 -6.45
N MET A 22 3.04 8.89 -6.65
CA MET A 22 2.41 9.02 -7.97
C MET A 22 2.68 10.40 -8.58
N CYS A 23 2.44 11.48 -7.83
CA CYS A 23 2.66 12.83 -8.31
C CYS A 23 4.13 13.08 -8.68
N MET A 24 5.07 12.62 -7.85
CA MET A 24 6.50 12.67 -8.16
C MET A 24 6.85 11.90 -9.42
N GLU A 25 6.33 10.69 -9.56
CA GLU A 25 6.65 9.84 -10.71
C GLU A 25 6.12 10.41 -12.02
N LEU A 26 4.91 10.97 -12.03
CA LEU A 26 4.37 11.69 -13.17
C LEU A 26 5.28 12.84 -13.59
N ASN A 27 5.78 13.64 -12.64
CA ASN A 27 6.72 14.73 -12.92
C ASN A 27 8.08 14.20 -13.42
N ASN A 28 8.59 13.08 -12.90
CA ASN A 28 9.80 12.43 -13.40
C ASN A 28 9.65 11.97 -14.86
N LEU A 29 8.46 11.54 -15.23
CA LEU A 29 8.08 11.14 -16.58
C LEU A 29 7.73 12.32 -17.51
N LYS A 30 8.01 13.56 -17.05
CA LYS A 30 7.80 14.81 -17.80
C LYS A 30 6.33 15.17 -18.06
N GLU A 31 5.42 14.59 -17.30
CA GLU A 31 4.04 15.07 -17.23
C GLU A 31 3.96 16.20 -16.20
N GLU A 32 2.96 17.08 -16.33
CA GLU A 32 2.71 18.16 -15.37
C GLU A 32 1.75 17.67 -14.30
N ALA A 33 2.24 17.42 -13.08
CA ALA A 33 1.44 16.84 -11.99
C ALA A 33 1.51 17.67 -10.69
N TYR A 34 0.37 17.77 -10.03
CA TYR A 34 0.17 18.52 -8.80
C TYR A 34 -0.59 17.70 -7.77
N MET A 35 -0.27 17.89 -6.49
CA MET A 35 -1.12 17.43 -5.39
C MET A 35 -2.36 18.32 -5.31
N TYR A 36 -3.52 17.69 -5.18
CA TYR A 36 -4.79 18.37 -4.95
C TYR A 36 -5.22 18.07 -3.51
N TYR A 37 -4.95 18.99 -2.59
CA TYR A 37 -5.24 18.75 -1.18
C TYR A 37 -6.69 19.04 -0.86
N VAL A 38 -7.34 18.11 -0.15
CA VAL A 38 -8.70 18.23 0.37
C VAL A 38 -8.69 18.24 1.90
N ARG A 39 -9.71 18.88 2.46
CA ARG A 39 -9.94 18.87 3.90
C ARG A 39 -10.57 17.55 4.36
N THR A 40 -10.32 17.19 5.62
CA THR A 40 -10.91 16.01 6.27
C THR A 40 -11.92 16.35 7.35
N ASP A 41 -11.95 17.61 7.79
CA ASP A 41 -12.84 18.12 8.82
C ASP A 41 -14.19 18.62 8.28
N ARG A 42 -14.25 18.88 6.97
CA ARG A 42 -15.46 19.30 6.25
C ARG A 42 -15.39 18.96 4.77
N PHE A 43 -16.55 18.81 4.16
CA PHE A 43 -16.64 18.68 2.69
C PHE A 43 -16.36 20.04 2.04
N GLN A 44 -15.37 20.04 1.15
CA GLN A 44 -14.98 21.21 0.36
C GLN A 44 -14.38 20.72 -0.95
N VAL A 45 -14.96 21.12 -2.08
CA VAL A 45 -14.52 20.71 -3.42
C VAL A 45 -13.26 21.43 -3.85
N GLU A 46 -13.13 22.73 -3.52
CA GLU A 46 -11.96 23.53 -3.87
C GLU A 46 -10.71 23.04 -3.14
N PRO A 47 -9.56 23.05 -3.81
CA PRO A 47 -8.31 22.62 -3.20
C PRO A 47 -7.90 23.54 -2.04
N VAL A 48 -7.26 22.97 -1.06
CA VAL A 48 -6.68 23.73 0.06
C VAL A 48 -5.25 24.11 -0.28
N ASP A 49 -4.95 25.39 -0.25
CA ASP A 49 -3.60 25.92 -0.49
C ASP A 49 -2.78 25.86 0.80
N ILE A 50 -2.25 24.67 1.08
CA ILE A 50 -1.39 24.40 2.23
C ILE A 50 -0.19 23.56 1.82
N ASN A 51 0.89 23.69 2.57
CA ASN A 51 2.06 22.84 2.37
C ASN A 51 1.80 21.40 2.82
N ALA A 52 2.42 20.45 2.14
CA ALA A 52 2.46 19.06 2.57
C ALA A 52 3.08 18.94 3.97
N SER A 53 2.70 17.87 4.69
CA SER A 53 3.44 17.46 5.89
C SER A 53 4.94 17.34 5.58
N PRO A 54 5.83 17.77 6.50
CA PRO A 54 7.28 17.61 6.35
C PRO A 54 7.71 16.19 5.97
N LYS A 55 6.98 15.17 6.42
CA LYS A 55 7.19 13.77 6.07
C LYS A 55 7.19 13.51 4.55
N TYR A 56 6.42 14.28 3.80
CA TYR A 56 6.29 14.14 2.34
C TYR A 56 7.19 15.10 1.56
N GLY A 57 7.94 15.98 2.24
CA GLY A 57 8.86 16.93 1.61
C GLY A 57 9.91 16.27 0.72
N LYS A 58 10.29 15.03 1.02
CA LYS A 58 11.21 14.21 0.20
C LYS A 58 10.74 14.01 -1.25
N TYR A 59 9.43 14.06 -1.52
CA TYR A 59 8.85 13.89 -2.86
C TYR A 59 8.87 15.16 -3.71
N ARG A 60 9.12 16.34 -3.10
CA ARG A 60 9.21 17.63 -3.79
C ARG A 60 8.04 17.92 -4.74
N THR A 61 6.84 17.48 -4.38
CA THR A 61 5.64 17.68 -5.18
C THR A 61 5.12 19.11 -5.04
N LYS A 62 4.64 19.68 -6.17
CA LYS A 62 3.89 20.94 -6.16
C LYS A 62 2.43 20.64 -5.80
N HIS A 63 1.71 21.63 -5.29
CA HIS A 63 0.27 21.52 -5.04
C HIS A 63 -0.51 22.60 -5.79
N VAL A 64 -1.81 22.38 -5.94
CA VAL A 64 -2.73 23.33 -6.57
C VAL A 64 -2.94 24.49 -5.61
N SER A 65 -2.67 25.71 -6.06
CA SER A 65 -3.03 26.92 -5.32
C SER A 65 -4.50 27.28 -5.55
N SER A 66 -5.08 28.05 -4.64
CA SER A 66 -6.48 28.50 -4.70
C SER A 66 -6.82 29.28 -5.98
N ASN A 67 -5.83 29.88 -6.62
CA ASN A 67 -5.97 30.66 -7.86
C ASN A 67 -5.83 29.82 -9.14
N MET A 68 -5.45 28.55 -9.04
CA MET A 68 -5.25 27.69 -10.21
C MET A 68 -6.58 27.16 -10.71
N LYS A 69 -6.94 27.46 -11.96
CA LYS A 69 -8.10 26.86 -12.61
C LYS A 69 -7.73 25.51 -13.22
N ILE A 70 -8.56 24.51 -12.95
CA ILE A 70 -8.47 23.19 -13.58
C ILE A 70 -9.16 23.29 -14.93
N ASP A 71 -8.39 23.06 -16.00
CA ASP A 71 -8.95 22.92 -17.34
C ASP A 71 -9.62 21.54 -17.47
N VAL A 72 -10.93 21.53 -17.58
CA VAL A 72 -11.76 20.33 -17.58
C VAL A 72 -11.39 19.35 -18.70
N ASP A 73 -11.01 19.86 -19.86
CA ASP A 73 -10.74 19.04 -21.05
C ASP A 73 -9.39 18.35 -21.00
N THR A 74 -8.38 19.01 -20.43
CA THR A 74 -7.00 18.49 -20.37
C THR A 74 -6.63 17.86 -19.04
N ALA A 75 -7.47 18.03 -17.99
CA ALA A 75 -7.22 17.50 -16.67
C ALA A 75 -7.42 15.99 -16.57
N VAL A 76 -6.49 15.33 -15.88
CA VAL A 76 -6.64 13.97 -15.35
C VAL A 76 -6.65 14.05 -13.83
N VAL A 77 -7.75 13.65 -13.20
CA VAL A 77 -7.90 13.72 -11.74
C VAL A 77 -7.85 12.33 -11.15
N LEU A 78 -6.86 12.08 -10.27
CA LEU A 78 -6.67 10.82 -9.59
C LEU A 78 -7.30 10.87 -8.19
N PHE A 79 -8.30 10.07 -8.00
CA PHE A 79 -9.00 9.87 -6.73
C PHE A 79 -8.46 8.63 -6.01
N ASN A 80 -8.60 8.60 -4.71
CA ASN A 80 -8.41 7.43 -3.86
C ASN A 80 -9.68 7.16 -3.05
N LYS A 81 -9.69 6.07 -2.27
CA LYS A 81 -10.86 5.67 -1.45
C LYS A 81 -11.44 6.80 -0.59
N GLY A 82 -10.60 7.65 -0.02
CA GLY A 82 -11.03 8.74 0.86
C GLY A 82 -11.52 9.97 0.11
N SER A 83 -11.40 9.99 -1.20
CA SER A 83 -11.80 11.11 -2.04
C SER A 83 -12.90 10.77 -3.07
N THR A 84 -13.47 9.56 -3.02
CA THR A 84 -14.53 9.15 -3.94
C THR A 84 -15.77 10.04 -3.87
N VAL A 85 -16.09 10.59 -2.69
CA VAL A 85 -17.19 11.54 -2.50
C VAL A 85 -17.08 12.81 -3.36
N TYR A 86 -15.88 13.13 -3.85
CA TYR A 86 -15.64 14.29 -4.71
C TYR A 86 -15.83 14.00 -6.20
N ILE A 87 -15.95 12.72 -6.62
CA ILE A 87 -16.07 12.31 -8.02
C ILE A 87 -17.18 13.08 -8.76
N PRO A 88 -18.41 13.23 -8.23
CA PRO A 88 -19.47 13.93 -8.95
C PRO A 88 -19.27 15.45 -9.01
N TYR A 89 -18.45 16.01 -8.14
CA TYR A 89 -18.31 17.46 -7.99
C TYR A 89 -17.10 18.04 -8.71
N ILE A 90 -15.98 17.30 -8.77
CA ILE A 90 -14.79 17.75 -9.49
C ILE A 90 -15.00 17.54 -11.00
N LYS A 91 -15.05 18.63 -11.74
CA LYS A 91 -15.22 18.60 -13.19
C LYS A 91 -13.89 18.30 -13.87
N ALA A 92 -13.79 17.15 -14.49
CA ALA A 92 -12.68 16.71 -15.33
C ALA A 92 -13.19 15.66 -16.31
N LYS A 93 -12.71 15.73 -17.55
CA LYS A 93 -13.06 14.75 -18.59
C LYS A 93 -12.50 13.35 -18.27
N ARG A 94 -11.35 13.29 -17.61
CA ARG A 94 -10.68 12.04 -17.25
C ARG A 94 -10.56 11.91 -15.74
N LYS A 95 -11.26 10.94 -15.19
CA LYS A 95 -11.25 10.59 -13.77
C LYS A 95 -10.64 9.21 -13.59
N VAL A 96 -9.67 9.10 -12.72
CA VAL A 96 -8.97 7.86 -12.39
C VAL A 96 -9.21 7.54 -10.91
N LEU A 97 -9.63 6.33 -10.58
CA LEU A 97 -9.81 5.90 -9.19
C LEU A 97 -8.75 4.84 -8.83
N TRP A 98 -7.94 5.15 -7.82
CA TRP A 98 -6.90 4.25 -7.33
C TRP A 98 -7.35 3.48 -6.08
N TRP A 99 -7.52 2.18 -6.24
CA TRP A 99 -7.97 1.23 -5.24
C TRP A 99 -6.80 0.74 -4.38
N MET A 100 -6.34 1.59 -3.45
CA MET A 100 -5.22 1.30 -2.56
C MET A 100 -5.61 0.34 -1.42
N SER A 101 -6.91 0.28 -1.07
CA SER A 101 -7.42 -0.51 0.05
C SER A 101 -8.91 -0.75 -0.11
N VAL A 102 -9.27 -2.00 -0.35
CA VAL A 102 -10.67 -2.40 -0.62
C VAL A 102 -11.54 -2.29 0.63
N ASP A 103 -11.11 -2.90 1.74
CA ASP A 103 -11.95 -2.95 2.94
C ASP A 103 -12.17 -1.57 3.56
N ASN A 104 -11.14 -0.73 3.51
CA ASN A 104 -11.32 0.66 3.93
C ASN A 104 -12.22 1.46 2.98
N TYR A 105 -12.30 1.09 1.70
CA TYR A 105 -13.29 1.67 0.79
C TYR A 105 -14.70 1.30 1.21
N LYS A 106 -14.96 0.00 1.47
CA LYS A 106 -16.27 -0.49 1.95
C LYS A 106 -16.73 0.24 3.22
N MET A 107 -15.79 0.60 4.10
CA MET A 107 -16.12 1.35 5.32
C MET A 107 -16.43 2.83 5.09
N CYS A 108 -15.77 3.46 4.11
CA CYS A 108 -15.85 4.91 3.90
C CYS A 108 -16.93 5.34 2.89
N THR A 109 -17.40 4.43 2.04
CA THR A 109 -18.21 4.77 0.85
C THR A 109 -19.55 4.03 0.80
N ALA A 110 -20.05 3.55 1.93
CA ALA A 110 -21.36 2.88 2.01
C ALA A 110 -22.52 3.71 1.42
N GLU A 111 -22.34 5.00 1.25
CA GLU A 111 -23.34 5.93 0.74
C GLU A 111 -23.10 6.38 -0.72
N LEU A 112 -21.92 6.07 -1.31
CA LEU A 112 -21.68 6.47 -2.69
C LEU A 112 -22.31 5.46 -3.65
N ASP A 113 -23.11 5.95 -4.56
CA ASP A 113 -23.71 5.16 -5.64
C ASP A 113 -22.59 4.60 -6.55
N LEU A 114 -22.48 3.28 -6.59
CA LEU A 114 -21.53 2.57 -7.44
C LEU A 114 -21.74 2.88 -8.94
N ASP A 115 -22.94 3.26 -9.33
CA ASP A 115 -23.23 3.66 -10.73
C ASP A 115 -22.51 4.95 -11.11
N ILE A 116 -22.29 5.87 -10.17
CA ILE A 116 -21.45 7.06 -10.38
C ILE A 116 -20.01 6.64 -10.71
N ILE A 117 -19.47 5.69 -9.93
CA ILE A 117 -18.10 5.17 -10.14
C ILE A 117 -17.99 4.51 -11.52
N ARG A 118 -18.94 3.63 -11.88
CA ARG A 118 -18.97 2.94 -13.17
C ARG A 118 -19.07 3.91 -14.36
N LYS A 119 -19.86 4.98 -14.19
CA LYS A 119 -20.16 5.95 -15.26
C LYS A 119 -19.08 7.03 -15.41
N GLU A 120 -18.58 7.57 -14.30
CA GLU A 120 -17.71 8.75 -14.32
C GLU A 120 -16.22 8.44 -14.26
N VAL A 121 -15.82 7.26 -13.82
CA VAL A 121 -14.40 6.88 -13.74
C VAL A 121 -13.96 6.24 -15.04
N SER A 122 -12.98 6.85 -15.69
CA SER A 122 -12.46 6.42 -16.99
C SER A 122 -11.48 5.24 -16.85
N LEU A 123 -10.72 5.17 -15.75
CA LEU A 123 -9.74 4.12 -15.48
C LEU A 123 -9.66 3.81 -13.99
N HIS A 124 -9.58 2.53 -13.66
CA HIS A 124 -9.42 2.04 -12.30
C HIS A 124 -8.01 1.48 -12.11
N LEU A 125 -7.24 2.05 -11.17
CA LEU A 125 -5.95 1.53 -10.78
C LEU A 125 -6.11 0.62 -9.57
N VAL A 126 -5.51 -0.56 -9.62
CA VAL A 126 -5.56 -1.54 -8.53
C VAL A 126 -4.14 -1.78 -7.98
N GLN A 127 -3.99 -1.71 -6.66
CA GLN A 127 -2.71 -1.89 -6.00
C GLN A 127 -2.36 -3.37 -5.77
N SER A 128 -3.36 -4.24 -5.70
CA SER A 128 -3.24 -5.65 -5.34
C SER A 128 -4.16 -6.52 -6.20
N TYR A 129 -3.88 -7.82 -6.25
CA TYR A 129 -4.77 -8.80 -6.87
C TYR A 129 -6.11 -8.90 -6.14
N TYR A 130 -6.09 -8.76 -4.81
CA TYR A 130 -7.30 -8.63 -4.01
C TYR A 130 -8.17 -7.45 -4.46
N ALA A 131 -7.57 -6.28 -4.70
CA ALA A 131 -8.29 -5.13 -5.23
C ALA A 131 -8.78 -5.35 -6.66
N TYR A 132 -8.00 -6.02 -7.50
CA TYR A 132 -8.40 -6.38 -8.87
C TYR A 132 -9.68 -7.23 -8.88
N LEU A 133 -9.72 -8.30 -8.10
CA LEU A 133 -10.89 -9.16 -8.00
C LEU A 133 -12.14 -8.38 -7.53
N TYR A 134 -11.97 -7.54 -6.51
CA TYR A 134 -13.06 -6.72 -6.01
C TYR A 134 -13.61 -5.76 -7.08
N VAL A 135 -12.73 -5.06 -7.79
CA VAL A 135 -13.13 -4.08 -8.82
C VAL A 135 -13.77 -4.76 -10.01
N ARG A 136 -13.23 -5.89 -10.47
CA ARG A 136 -13.79 -6.67 -11.58
C ARG A 136 -15.11 -7.36 -11.19
N ASP A 137 -15.12 -8.13 -10.11
CA ASP A 137 -16.17 -9.07 -9.80
C ASP A 137 -17.28 -8.45 -8.93
N SER A 138 -16.94 -7.58 -7.99
CA SER A 138 -17.92 -6.97 -7.08
C SER A 138 -18.43 -5.62 -7.57
N ILE A 139 -17.54 -4.78 -8.12
CA ILE A 139 -17.94 -3.50 -8.71
C ILE A 139 -18.47 -3.70 -10.13
N GLY A 140 -18.00 -4.71 -10.87
CA GLY A 140 -18.40 -5.00 -12.25
C GLY A 140 -17.74 -4.09 -13.28
N ILE A 141 -16.48 -3.71 -13.04
CA ILE A 141 -15.71 -2.90 -14.00
C ILE A 141 -15.08 -3.81 -15.05
N PRO A 142 -15.25 -3.51 -16.36
CA PRO A 142 -14.61 -4.25 -17.44
C PRO A 142 -13.08 -4.25 -17.33
N GLU A 143 -12.43 -5.36 -17.72
CA GLU A 143 -10.98 -5.54 -17.54
C GLU A 143 -10.14 -4.49 -18.29
N GLU A 144 -10.59 -4.03 -19.44
CA GLU A 144 -9.94 -2.99 -20.24
C GLU A 144 -9.88 -1.63 -19.53
N LYS A 145 -10.72 -1.43 -18.50
CA LYS A 145 -10.69 -0.23 -17.62
C LYS A 145 -9.95 -0.46 -16.31
N ILE A 146 -9.27 -1.59 -16.13
CA ILE A 146 -8.53 -1.91 -14.92
C ILE A 146 -7.04 -1.99 -15.25
N LEU A 147 -6.21 -1.30 -14.48
CA LEU A 147 -4.76 -1.32 -14.63
C LEU A 147 -4.09 -1.53 -13.26
N TYR A 148 -3.12 -2.44 -13.20
CA TYR A 148 -2.29 -2.59 -12.02
C TYR A 148 -1.34 -1.40 -11.89
N VAL A 149 -1.40 -0.72 -10.74
CA VAL A 149 -0.43 0.28 -10.31
C VAL A 149 -0.23 0.11 -8.82
N SER A 150 0.87 -0.53 -8.44
CA SER A 150 1.25 -0.75 -7.05
C SER A 150 2.12 0.41 -6.54
N ASP A 151 2.55 0.34 -5.28
CA ASP A 151 3.56 1.20 -4.70
C ASP A 151 4.92 0.48 -4.65
N TYR A 152 5.90 1.11 -4.02
CA TYR A 152 7.22 0.53 -3.76
C TYR A 152 7.70 0.87 -2.35
N ILE A 153 8.56 0.01 -1.82
CA ILE A 153 9.21 0.21 -0.53
C ILE A 153 10.36 1.20 -0.69
N ALA A 154 10.56 2.05 0.32
CA ALA A 154 11.65 3.03 0.34
C ALA A 154 13.03 2.35 0.30
N GLU A 155 13.96 2.94 -0.47
CA GLU A 155 15.29 2.38 -0.72
C GLU A 155 16.09 2.07 0.56
N LYS A 156 15.88 2.83 1.62
CA LYS A 156 16.56 2.63 2.89
C LYS A 156 16.33 1.26 3.55
N TYR A 157 15.20 0.58 3.26
CA TYR A 157 14.95 -0.78 3.74
C TYR A 157 15.83 -1.83 3.05
N PHE A 158 16.41 -1.52 1.89
CA PHE A 158 17.33 -2.40 1.16
C PHE A 158 18.78 -2.27 1.62
N MET A 159 19.09 -1.20 2.35
CA MET A 159 20.43 -0.94 2.85
C MET A 159 20.70 -1.86 4.05
N ARG A 160 21.63 -2.80 3.91
CA ARG A 160 22.06 -3.66 5.04
C ARG A 160 22.69 -2.81 6.13
N ILE A 161 22.17 -2.91 7.33
CA ILE A 161 22.93 -2.60 8.54
C ILE A 161 23.97 -3.70 8.67
N ASP A 162 25.17 -3.37 9.03
CA ASP A 162 26.37 -4.21 9.05
C ASP A 162 26.12 -5.73 9.04
N ALA A 163 26.55 -6.41 7.97
CA ALA A 163 26.34 -7.85 7.78
C ALA A 163 27.03 -8.72 8.87
N ALA A 164 27.92 -8.13 9.68
CA ALA A 164 28.58 -8.80 10.79
C ALA A 164 27.69 -8.97 12.03
N ILE A 165 26.56 -8.23 12.12
CA ILE A 165 25.64 -8.37 13.26
C ILE A 165 24.73 -9.58 13.03
N PRO A 166 24.83 -10.63 13.86
CA PRO A 166 23.97 -11.81 13.71
C PRO A 166 22.52 -11.47 14.06
N ARG A 167 21.57 -12.12 13.38
CA ARG A 167 20.17 -12.02 13.74
C ARG A 167 19.90 -12.68 15.08
N MET A 168 18.96 -12.09 15.79
CA MET A 168 18.58 -12.50 17.14
C MET A 168 17.21 -13.22 17.10
N ASP A 169 16.95 -14.04 18.12
CA ASP A 169 15.64 -14.64 18.34
C ASP A 169 14.65 -13.57 18.82
N ILE A 170 14.21 -12.77 17.86
CA ILE A 170 13.25 -11.68 18.02
C ILE A 170 12.13 -11.91 17.02
N ALA A 171 10.89 -11.79 17.50
CA ALA A 171 9.70 -11.69 16.67
C ALA A 171 9.13 -10.27 16.73
N LEU A 172 8.84 -9.71 15.57
CA LEU A 172 8.20 -8.40 15.42
C LEU A 172 6.71 -8.58 15.12
N TYR A 173 5.89 -7.67 15.56
CA TYR A 173 4.46 -7.65 15.23
C TYR A 173 3.89 -6.24 15.22
N ASN A 174 2.76 -6.04 14.51
CA ASN A 174 2.03 -4.78 14.50
C ASN A 174 0.86 -4.82 15.50
N PRO A 175 0.96 -4.15 16.67
CA PRO A 175 -0.10 -4.23 17.69
C PRO A 175 -1.39 -3.49 17.29
N LYS A 176 -1.39 -2.70 16.22
CA LYS A 176 -2.57 -2.01 15.71
C LYS A 176 -3.51 -2.92 14.90
N LYS A 177 -3.04 -4.14 14.56
CA LYS A 177 -3.78 -5.09 13.73
C LYS A 177 -3.60 -6.51 14.26
N GLY A 178 -4.68 -7.20 14.59
CA GLY A 178 -4.66 -8.62 14.97
C GLY A 178 -3.91 -8.94 16.27
N LEU A 179 -3.85 -7.99 17.21
CA LEU A 179 -3.21 -8.18 18.52
C LEU A 179 -3.82 -9.35 19.28
N ASP A 180 -5.14 -9.48 19.24
CA ASP A 180 -5.91 -10.58 19.82
C ASP A 180 -5.45 -11.97 19.35
N LYS A 181 -5.05 -12.06 18.09
CA LYS A 181 -4.54 -13.31 17.47
C LYS A 181 -3.06 -13.57 17.80
N VAL A 182 -2.28 -12.53 18.08
CA VAL A 182 -0.85 -12.65 18.39
C VAL A 182 -0.60 -12.92 19.88
N LEU A 183 -1.41 -12.36 20.78
CA LEU A 183 -1.23 -12.50 22.23
C LEU A 183 -1.13 -13.96 22.71
N PRO A 184 -2.00 -14.91 22.28
CA PRO A 184 -1.88 -16.31 22.71
C PRO A 184 -0.54 -16.94 22.29
N ILE A 185 0.05 -16.51 21.18
CA ILE A 185 1.34 -17.01 20.70
C ILE A 185 2.47 -16.46 21.57
N ILE A 186 2.40 -15.17 21.94
CA ILE A 186 3.35 -14.52 22.86
C ILE A 186 3.38 -15.29 24.20
N GLU A 187 2.21 -15.63 24.75
CA GLU A 187 2.09 -16.38 26.01
C GLU A 187 2.71 -17.77 25.93
N GLN A 188 2.65 -18.43 24.77
CA GLN A 188 3.23 -19.77 24.55
C GLN A 188 4.73 -19.73 24.20
N THR A 189 5.30 -18.54 24.03
CA THR A 189 6.71 -18.37 23.62
C THR A 189 7.51 -17.47 24.58
N PRO A 190 7.53 -17.74 25.90
CA PRO A 190 8.24 -16.89 26.89
C PRO A 190 9.76 -16.82 26.70
N TRP A 191 10.31 -17.73 25.89
CA TRP A 191 11.72 -17.79 25.51
C TRP A 191 12.08 -16.82 24.37
N LEU A 192 11.08 -16.25 23.65
CA LEU A 192 11.26 -15.39 22.50
C LEU A 192 11.06 -13.92 22.89
N LYS A 193 11.91 -13.05 22.40
CA LYS A 193 11.73 -11.61 22.56
C LYS A 193 10.75 -11.07 21.54
N TRP A 194 9.59 -10.58 21.97
CA TRP A 194 8.60 -9.93 21.14
C TRP A 194 8.75 -8.40 21.18
N ILE A 195 8.74 -7.74 20.01
CA ILE A 195 8.84 -6.30 19.89
C ILE A 195 7.65 -5.78 19.08
N PRO A 196 6.78 -4.96 19.68
CA PRO A 196 5.69 -4.29 18.98
C PRO A 196 6.24 -3.15 18.12
N LEU A 197 5.82 -3.10 16.84
CA LEU A 197 6.17 -2.00 15.93
C LEU A 197 5.24 -0.80 16.14
N ILE A 198 5.38 -0.14 17.27
CA ILE A 198 4.60 1.04 17.67
C ILE A 198 5.51 2.05 18.37
N ASN A 199 5.29 3.34 18.12
CA ASN A 199 6.05 4.45 18.73
C ASN A 199 7.57 4.36 18.48
N LEU A 200 7.94 3.78 17.35
CA LEU A 200 9.33 3.68 16.89
C LEU A 200 9.60 4.74 15.82
N THR A 201 10.82 5.23 15.79
CA THR A 201 11.31 5.99 14.64
C THR A 201 11.43 5.05 13.42
N GLU A 202 11.54 5.59 12.23
CA GLU A 202 11.74 4.77 11.04
C GLU A 202 13.11 4.07 11.06
N GLU A 203 14.10 4.72 11.63
CA GLU A 203 15.44 4.16 11.86
C GLU A 203 15.41 2.97 12.84
N ASP A 204 14.68 3.10 13.95
CA ASP A 204 14.49 2.00 14.90
C ASP A 204 13.74 0.82 14.27
N MET A 205 12.69 1.10 13.48
CA MET A 205 11.97 0.06 12.74
C MET A 205 12.90 -0.73 11.83
N ILE A 206 13.72 -0.04 11.04
CA ILE A 206 14.69 -0.67 10.14
C ILE A 206 15.70 -1.49 10.95
N ALA A 207 16.25 -0.93 12.04
CA ALA A 207 17.19 -1.63 12.89
C ALA A 207 16.60 -2.93 13.46
N TYR A 208 15.38 -2.89 14.01
CA TYR A 208 14.72 -4.10 14.51
C TYR A 208 14.42 -5.11 13.40
N MET A 209 13.99 -4.68 12.22
CA MET A 209 13.75 -5.59 11.09
C MET A 209 15.02 -6.29 10.61
N HIS A 210 16.18 -5.63 10.70
CA HIS A 210 17.47 -6.27 10.39
C HIS A 210 17.96 -7.22 11.49
N LEU A 211 17.59 -7.00 12.75
CA LEU A 211 17.96 -7.84 13.88
C LEU A 211 17.03 -9.06 14.07
N ALA A 212 15.76 -8.92 13.78
CA ALA A 212 14.75 -9.94 14.03
C ALA A 212 14.79 -11.07 13.00
N LYS A 213 14.47 -12.27 13.42
CA LYS A 213 14.28 -13.44 12.55
C LYS A 213 12.87 -13.55 11.99
N VAL A 214 11.87 -13.07 12.72
CA VAL A 214 10.45 -13.28 12.40
C VAL A 214 9.67 -11.97 12.43
N TYR A 215 8.75 -11.81 11.49
CA TYR A 215 7.67 -10.83 11.56
C TYR A 215 6.32 -11.55 11.44
N VAL A 216 5.42 -11.31 12.39
CA VAL A 216 4.09 -11.91 12.44
C VAL A 216 3.03 -10.84 12.18
N ASP A 217 2.15 -11.07 11.21
CA ASP A 217 1.04 -10.20 10.87
C ASP A 217 -0.26 -10.99 10.69
N PHE A 218 -1.06 -11.04 11.74
CA PHE A 218 -2.39 -11.66 11.74
C PHE A 218 -3.51 -10.62 11.69
N GLY A 219 -3.17 -9.42 11.21
CA GLY A 219 -4.12 -8.36 11.01
C GLY A 219 -4.95 -8.53 9.73
N ASN A 220 -5.87 -7.60 9.51
CA ASN A 220 -6.54 -7.44 8.25
C ASN A 220 -5.55 -6.86 7.21
N HIS A 221 -5.55 -7.42 5.99
CA HIS A 221 -4.74 -6.98 4.86
C HIS A 221 -5.65 -6.33 3.79
N PRO A 222 -6.12 -5.10 4.01
CA PRO A 222 -7.14 -4.46 3.15
C PRO A 222 -6.62 -4.02 1.78
N GLY A 223 -5.33 -4.06 1.58
CA GLY A 223 -4.59 -3.71 0.36
C GLY A 223 -3.19 -4.30 0.43
N LYS A 224 -2.25 -3.77 -0.34
CA LYS A 224 -0.86 -4.23 -0.34
C LYS A 224 -0.09 -3.62 0.84
N ASP A 225 -0.13 -4.29 1.99
CA ASP A 225 0.48 -3.81 3.22
C ASP A 225 2.01 -3.65 3.10
N ARG A 226 2.54 -2.56 3.67
CA ARG A 226 3.97 -2.22 3.57
C ARG A 226 4.83 -2.98 4.56
N ILE A 227 4.42 -3.08 5.83
CA ILE A 227 5.25 -3.64 6.90
C ILE A 227 5.70 -5.07 6.61
N PRO A 228 4.85 -6.01 6.10
CA PRO A 228 5.31 -7.35 5.72
C PRO A 228 6.39 -7.32 4.63
N ARG A 229 6.30 -6.40 3.66
CA ARG A 229 7.30 -6.22 2.61
C ARG A 229 8.60 -5.62 3.15
N GLU A 230 8.51 -4.61 4.00
CA GLU A 230 9.62 -3.98 4.70
C GLU A 230 10.39 -5.00 5.56
N ALA A 231 9.66 -5.83 6.33
CA ALA A 231 10.26 -6.90 7.12
C ALA A 231 10.91 -7.98 6.24
N ALA A 232 10.25 -8.41 5.16
CA ALA A 232 10.79 -9.42 4.25
C ALA A 232 12.08 -8.95 3.56
N ILE A 233 12.12 -7.71 3.08
CA ILE A 233 13.31 -7.19 2.40
C ILE A 233 14.47 -6.96 3.37
N CYS A 234 14.17 -6.61 4.63
CA CYS A 234 15.17 -6.57 5.70
C CYS A 234 15.62 -7.97 6.15
N GLY A 235 15.00 -9.05 5.69
CA GLY A 235 15.41 -10.44 5.94
C GLY A 235 14.70 -11.13 7.10
N CYS A 236 13.52 -10.67 7.53
CA CYS A 236 12.65 -11.45 8.40
C CYS A 236 11.91 -12.54 7.61
N CYS A 237 11.69 -13.70 8.22
CA CYS A 237 10.69 -14.65 7.78
C CYS A 237 9.31 -14.09 8.16
N VAL A 238 8.41 -13.95 7.19
CA VAL A 238 7.10 -13.34 7.38
C VAL A 238 6.05 -14.42 7.57
N ILE A 239 5.30 -14.34 8.66
CA ILE A 239 4.15 -15.23 8.94
C ILE A 239 2.88 -14.37 8.88
N THR A 240 1.90 -14.77 8.06
CA THR A 240 0.64 -14.04 7.89
C THR A 240 -0.57 -14.94 8.12
N ASN A 241 -1.74 -14.29 8.25
CA ASN A 241 -3.01 -14.98 8.04
C ASN A 241 -3.35 -15.05 6.54
N ARG A 242 -4.57 -15.54 6.22
CA ARG A 242 -5.12 -15.62 4.86
C ARG A 242 -6.28 -14.64 4.68
N GLU A 243 -6.15 -13.43 5.21
CA GLU A 243 -7.18 -12.39 5.09
C GLU A 243 -6.76 -11.33 4.06
N GLY A 244 -7.74 -10.80 3.32
CA GLY A 244 -7.49 -9.76 2.32
C GLY A 244 -6.42 -10.13 1.29
N SER A 245 -5.49 -9.23 1.04
CA SER A 245 -4.40 -9.46 0.07
C SER A 245 -3.44 -10.58 0.46
N ALA A 246 -3.28 -10.88 1.77
CA ALA A 246 -2.41 -11.96 2.23
C ALA A 246 -2.91 -13.36 1.85
N ALA A 247 -4.19 -13.51 1.45
CA ALA A 247 -4.73 -14.76 0.94
C ALA A 247 -4.18 -15.14 -0.45
N TYR A 248 -3.67 -14.18 -1.20
CA TYR A 248 -3.29 -14.36 -2.60
C TYR A 248 -1.78 -14.41 -2.81
N TRP A 249 -1.35 -15.40 -3.59
CA TRP A 249 0.06 -15.53 -3.99
C TRP A 249 0.57 -14.30 -4.75
N GLN A 250 -0.27 -13.72 -5.60
CA GLN A 250 0.06 -12.57 -6.42
C GLN A 250 0.43 -11.32 -5.59
N ASP A 251 -0.11 -11.22 -4.38
CA ASP A 251 0.12 -10.09 -3.48
C ASP A 251 1.22 -10.39 -2.45
N VAL A 252 1.22 -11.62 -1.91
CA VAL A 252 2.16 -12.07 -0.89
C VAL A 252 2.70 -13.46 -1.30
N PRO A 253 3.71 -13.53 -2.19
CA PRO A 253 4.28 -14.78 -2.69
C PRO A 253 5.23 -15.42 -1.68
N ILE A 254 4.66 -15.92 -0.59
CA ILE A 254 5.36 -16.73 0.41
C ILE A 254 4.76 -18.13 0.43
N PRO A 255 5.54 -19.19 0.78
CA PRO A 255 5.01 -20.54 0.86
C PRO A 255 3.83 -20.68 1.83
N GLU A 256 2.95 -21.64 1.54
CA GLU A 256 1.70 -21.85 2.26
C GLU A 256 1.89 -22.21 3.75
N GLU A 257 3.02 -22.77 4.11
CA GLU A 257 3.40 -23.11 5.49
C GLU A 257 3.56 -21.88 6.41
N TYR A 258 3.75 -20.67 5.83
CA TYR A 258 3.84 -19.41 6.58
C TYR A 258 2.50 -18.65 6.61
N LYS A 259 1.40 -19.22 6.04
CA LYS A 259 0.07 -18.63 6.01
C LYS A 259 -0.95 -19.45 6.81
N PHE A 260 -1.64 -18.83 7.74
CA PHE A 260 -2.57 -19.50 8.66
C PHE A 260 -4.01 -18.97 8.49
N SER A 261 -5.00 -19.89 8.40
CA SER A 261 -6.42 -19.48 8.24
C SER A 261 -7.14 -19.34 9.58
N ASN A 262 -6.85 -20.19 10.53
CA ASN A 262 -7.49 -20.22 11.85
C ASN A 262 -6.42 -20.21 12.93
N ILE A 263 -6.05 -19.02 13.37
CA ILE A 263 -4.94 -18.84 14.31
C ILE A 263 -5.23 -19.47 15.66
N GLU A 264 -6.47 -19.38 16.16
CA GLU A 264 -6.87 -19.94 17.47
C GLU A 264 -6.60 -21.45 17.52
N HIS A 265 -7.06 -22.18 16.48
CA HIS A 265 -6.85 -23.64 16.41
C HIS A 265 -5.43 -24.03 15.97
N GLN A 266 -4.69 -23.12 15.38
CA GLN A 266 -3.34 -23.38 14.85
C GLN A 266 -2.23 -22.73 15.68
N CYS A 267 -2.54 -22.19 16.87
CA CYS A 267 -1.59 -21.48 17.71
C CYS A 267 -0.29 -22.31 17.92
N MET A 268 -0.39 -23.58 18.29
CA MET A 268 0.78 -24.43 18.50
C MET A 268 1.59 -24.67 17.21
N LYS A 269 0.95 -24.75 16.05
CA LYS A 269 1.67 -24.86 14.77
C LYS A 269 2.47 -23.59 14.46
N VAL A 270 1.91 -22.41 14.79
CA VAL A 270 2.63 -21.14 14.67
C VAL A 270 3.82 -21.10 15.62
N VAL A 271 3.65 -21.53 16.87
CA VAL A 271 4.73 -21.61 17.86
C VAL A 271 5.86 -22.54 17.39
N GLU A 272 5.52 -23.72 16.87
CA GLU A 272 6.50 -24.68 16.33
C GLU A 272 7.25 -24.11 15.13
N LEU A 273 6.55 -23.43 14.20
CA LEU A 273 7.16 -22.77 13.06
C LEU A 273 8.12 -21.66 13.51
N ILE A 274 7.72 -20.80 14.44
CA ILE A 274 8.57 -19.73 14.97
C ILE A 274 9.83 -20.32 15.62
N LYS A 275 9.68 -21.42 16.38
CA LYS A 275 10.82 -22.11 17.01
C LYS A 275 11.77 -22.66 15.96
N ASP A 276 11.24 -23.29 14.91
CA ASP A 276 12.06 -23.80 13.81
C ASP A 276 12.79 -22.68 13.06
N ILE A 277 12.11 -21.56 12.78
CA ILE A 277 12.76 -20.38 12.19
C ILE A 277 13.90 -19.86 13.08
N CYS A 278 13.69 -19.78 14.40
CA CYS A 278 14.74 -19.31 15.30
C CYS A 278 15.98 -20.21 15.28
N LEU A 279 15.79 -21.52 15.16
CA LEU A 279 16.87 -22.51 15.11
C LEU A 279 17.54 -22.59 13.72
N ASN A 280 16.77 -22.43 12.65
CA ASN A 280 17.17 -22.74 11.27
C ASN A 280 16.89 -21.56 10.33
N HIS A 281 17.15 -20.30 10.78
CA HIS A 281 16.79 -19.09 10.03
C HIS A 281 17.33 -19.07 8.61
N ASP A 282 18.58 -19.47 8.41
CA ASP A 282 19.24 -19.45 7.09
C ASP A 282 18.51 -20.36 6.07
N LYS A 283 17.97 -21.49 6.54
CA LYS A 283 17.16 -22.38 5.71
C LYS A 283 15.80 -21.77 5.40
N HIS A 284 15.13 -21.17 6.40
CA HIS A 284 13.81 -20.58 6.20
C HIS A 284 13.85 -19.34 5.34
N ILE A 285 14.87 -18.48 5.47
CA ILE A 285 14.95 -17.24 4.71
C ILE A 285 15.09 -17.44 3.21
N ASP A 286 15.62 -18.59 2.77
CA ASP A 286 15.68 -18.94 1.35
C ASP A 286 14.28 -19.08 0.74
N ASN A 287 13.29 -19.51 1.50
CA ASN A 287 11.89 -19.63 1.06
C ASN A 287 11.25 -18.27 0.73
N PHE A 288 11.86 -17.17 1.17
CA PHE A 288 11.40 -15.80 0.88
C PHE A 288 12.17 -15.15 -0.28
N LYS A 289 13.03 -15.89 -0.99
CA LYS A 289 13.84 -15.35 -2.09
C LYS A 289 13.00 -14.74 -3.19
N GLU A 290 11.92 -15.42 -3.59
CA GLU A 290 11.00 -14.92 -4.63
C GLU A 290 10.26 -13.66 -4.16
N TYR A 291 9.81 -13.65 -2.89
CA TYR A 291 9.14 -12.47 -2.35
C TYR A 291 10.09 -11.26 -2.29
N ARG A 292 11.33 -11.45 -1.85
CA ARG A 292 12.33 -10.38 -1.86
C ARG A 292 12.67 -9.89 -3.25
N ALA A 293 12.79 -10.78 -4.23
CA ALA A 293 12.98 -10.41 -5.64
C ALA A 293 11.79 -9.60 -6.17
N TYR A 294 10.57 -10.06 -5.88
CA TYR A 294 9.34 -9.34 -6.23
C TYR A 294 9.31 -7.91 -5.65
N ILE A 295 9.69 -7.74 -4.37
CA ILE A 295 9.78 -6.43 -3.72
C ILE A 295 10.89 -5.58 -4.35
N GLY A 296 12.04 -6.18 -4.68
CA GLY A 296 13.17 -5.50 -5.30
C GLY A 296 12.84 -4.83 -6.63
N GLU A 297 11.90 -5.39 -7.38
CA GLU A 297 11.45 -4.86 -8.67
C GLU A 297 10.32 -3.82 -8.58
N GLU A 298 9.78 -3.56 -7.39
CA GLU A 298 8.58 -2.71 -7.23
C GLU A 298 8.76 -1.30 -7.78
N ARG A 299 9.94 -0.70 -7.60
CA ARG A 299 10.22 0.66 -8.09
C ARG A 299 10.15 0.74 -9.62
N GLU A 300 10.78 -0.21 -10.30
CA GLU A 300 10.76 -0.26 -11.77
C GLU A 300 9.37 -0.62 -12.31
N ARG A 301 8.70 -1.55 -11.63
CA ARG A 301 7.32 -1.92 -11.96
C ARG A 301 6.38 -0.73 -11.81
N PHE A 302 6.48 0.04 -10.73
CA PHE A 302 5.69 1.25 -10.52
C PHE A 302 5.89 2.25 -11.67
N THR A 303 7.14 2.57 -12.04
CA THR A 303 7.45 3.46 -13.16
C THR A 303 6.82 2.97 -14.48
N ARG A 304 6.94 1.67 -14.76
CA ARG A 304 6.36 1.05 -15.96
C ARG A 304 4.84 1.15 -15.98
N ASP A 305 4.19 0.91 -14.84
CA ASP A 305 2.75 0.91 -14.74
C ASP A 305 2.18 2.35 -14.80
N VAL A 306 2.86 3.33 -14.22
CA VAL A 306 2.52 4.76 -14.40
C VAL A 306 2.64 5.18 -15.87
N LYS A 307 3.67 4.71 -16.60
CA LYS A 307 3.77 4.95 -18.06
C LYS A 307 2.57 4.37 -18.82
N LYS A 308 2.12 3.16 -18.47
CA LYS A 308 0.91 2.56 -19.07
C LYS A 308 -0.33 3.41 -18.78
N MET A 309 -0.50 3.89 -17.55
CA MET A 309 -1.59 4.79 -17.18
C MET A 309 -1.58 6.06 -18.05
N ILE A 310 -0.42 6.70 -18.23
CA ILE A 310 -0.27 7.88 -19.08
C ILE A 310 -0.71 7.59 -20.52
N ILE A 311 -0.30 6.46 -21.09
CA ILE A 311 -0.67 6.03 -22.44
C ILE A 311 -2.18 5.83 -22.52
N ASN A 312 -2.80 5.12 -21.55
CA ASN A 312 -4.25 4.94 -21.53
C ASN A 312 -5.00 6.28 -21.49
N MET A 313 -4.55 7.21 -20.65
CA MET A 313 -5.18 8.54 -20.57
C MET A 313 -5.07 9.33 -21.86
N LYS A 314 -3.98 9.18 -22.62
CA LYS A 314 -3.80 9.83 -23.93
C LYS A 314 -4.72 9.19 -24.98
N ASN A 315 -4.90 7.89 -24.96
CA ASN A 315 -5.74 7.18 -25.94
C ASN A 315 -7.25 7.51 -25.81
N ILE A 316 -7.74 7.77 -24.60
CA ILE A 316 -9.14 8.22 -24.38
C ILE A 316 -9.46 9.52 -25.15
N GLU A 317 -8.47 10.28 -25.63
CA GLU A 317 -8.69 11.47 -26.48
C GLU A 317 -9.18 11.12 -27.89
N TYR A 318 -8.84 9.94 -28.39
CA TYR A 318 -9.10 9.58 -29.79
C TYR A 318 -10.44 8.84 -29.98
N GLU A 319 -11.10 8.42 -28.89
CA GLU A 319 -12.37 7.67 -28.93
C GLU A 319 -13.61 8.54 -28.75
N ASN A 320 -13.47 9.87 -28.60
CA ASN A 320 -14.54 10.88 -28.47
C ASN A 320 -14.39 11.98 -29.52
#